data_d00185ef3f7c1b3f9048201da75764e4
#
_entry.id   d00185ef3f7c1b3f9048201da75764e4
#
_cell.length_a   1.000
_cell.length_b   1.000
_cell.length_c   1.000
_cell.angle_alpha   90.00
_cell.angle_beta   90.00
_cell.angle_gamma   90.00
#
_symmetry.space_group_name_H-M   'P 1'
#
loop_
_entity.id
_entity.type
_entity.pdbx_description
1 polymer ?
#
loop_
_entity_poly.entity_id
_entity_poly.type
_entity_poly.pdbx_seq_one_letter_code
_entity_poly.pdbx_strand_id
1 'polypeptide(L)'
;MSLYTEINTLTRDPIIGLTELFQKDSRATKFNLGVGVYLDKDGKVPVLESVKAARHLIDEHKDPSVYLPIRGLDLFCEHTKKLIFGAKHNNKQIITTQALGGTGALRIGAELLQRTRKIPFVVISNPSWENHRNIFESAGLKVDSYPYYDPKTNSFLLNSFLTFLKKLPKHTVVVLHANCHNPTGIDPSQEEWTEILDTIQRSDLVPFSI
;
A
#
# COMPACT_ATOMS: atom_id res chain seq x y z
N MET A 1 11.93 32.69 21.29
CA MET A 1 11.50 32.14 19.99
C MET A 1 10.75 30.84 20.29
N SER A 2 9.60 30.64 19.62
CA SER A 2 8.82 29.39 19.79
C SER A 2 9.57 28.25 19.10
N LEU A 3 9.62 27.06 19.74
CA LEU A 3 10.16 25.83 19.16
C LEU A 3 9.46 25.42 17.82
N TYR A 4 8.33 26.01 17.54
CA TYR A 4 7.46 25.65 16.39
C TYR A 4 7.58 26.62 15.21
N THR A 5 8.43 27.65 15.28
CA THR A 5 8.57 28.66 14.22
C THR A 5 9.21 28.10 12.94
N GLU A 6 9.92 26.98 13.01
CA GLU A 6 10.56 26.32 11.88
C GLU A 6 9.72 25.17 11.27
N ILE A 7 8.54 24.89 11.87
CA ILE A 7 7.64 23.89 11.30
C ILE A 7 6.88 24.52 10.15
N ASN A 8 7.20 24.08 8.94
CA ASN A 8 6.45 24.47 7.75
C ASN A 8 4.98 24.07 7.90
N THR A 9 4.08 25.01 7.61
CA THR A 9 2.64 24.70 7.54
C THR A 9 2.44 23.62 6.48
N LEU A 10 1.85 22.49 6.87
CA LEU A 10 1.47 21.45 5.92
C LEU A 10 0.52 22.05 4.89
N THR A 11 0.76 21.78 3.62
CA THR A 11 -0.17 22.09 2.56
C THR A 11 -1.51 21.41 2.85
N ARG A 12 -2.62 22.11 2.60
CA ARG A 12 -3.97 21.55 2.75
C ARG A 12 -4.03 20.21 2.00
N ASP A 13 -4.51 19.16 2.67
CA ASP A 13 -4.72 17.86 2.04
C ASP A 13 -5.62 18.04 0.81
N PRO A 14 -5.14 17.77 -0.40
CA PRO A 14 -5.90 18.02 -1.62
C PRO A 14 -7.17 17.15 -1.69
N ILE A 15 -7.18 15.97 -1.06
CA ILE A 15 -8.30 15.03 -1.07
C ILE A 15 -9.45 15.54 -0.19
N ILE A 16 -9.12 16.01 1.02
CA ILE A 16 -10.13 16.59 1.93
C ILE A 16 -10.73 17.86 1.32
N GLY A 17 -9.89 18.70 0.69
CA GLY A 17 -10.34 19.89 -0.02
C GLY A 17 -11.31 19.60 -1.18
N LEU A 18 -11.08 18.51 -1.92
CA LEU A 18 -11.98 18.05 -2.99
C LEU A 18 -13.34 17.58 -2.43
N THR A 19 -13.35 16.91 -1.30
CA THR A 19 -14.61 16.49 -0.66
C THR A 19 -15.45 17.68 -0.21
N GLU A 20 -14.83 18.71 0.35
CA GLU A 20 -15.52 19.96 0.70
C GLU A 20 -16.08 20.68 -0.53
N LEU A 21 -15.32 20.75 -1.64
CA LEU A 21 -15.79 21.32 -2.90
C LEU A 21 -16.96 20.53 -3.47
N PHE A 22 -16.89 19.21 -3.46
CA PHE A 22 -17.97 18.33 -3.90
C PHE A 22 -19.26 18.57 -3.11
N GLN A 23 -19.16 18.72 -1.78
CA GLN A 23 -20.32 18.99 -0.93
C GLN A 23 -20.97 20.35 -1.24
N LYS A 24 -20.17 21.37 -1.56
CA LYS A 24 -20.64 22.73 -1.91
C LYS A 24 -21.17 22.84 -3.33
N ASP A 25 -20.87 21.91 -4.20
CA ASP A 25 -21.35 21.90 -5.58
C ASP A 25 -22.84 21.59 -5.61
N SER A 26 -23.65 22.48 -6.17
CA SER A 26 -25.12 22.39 -6.25
C SER A 26 -25.63 21.58 -7.46
N ARG A 27 -24.74 21.13 -8.37
CA ARG A 27 -25.15 20.38 -9.56
C ARG A 27 -25.74 19.02 -9.19
N ALA A 28 -26.85 18.65 -9.83
CA ALA A 28 -27.52 17.37 -9.57
C ALA A 28 -26.68 16.15 -10.06
N THR A 29 -25.97 16.32 -11.17
CA THR A 29 -25.08 15.30 -11.76
C THR A 29 -23.65 15.60 -11.36
N LYS A 30 -23.18 14.98 -10.28
CA LYS A 30 -21.80 15.10 -9.80
C LYS A 30 -21.34 13.77 -9.21
N PHE A 31 -20.06 13.44 -9.40
CA PHE A 31 -19.44 12.24 -8.84
C PHE A 31 -18.19 12.61 -8.07
N ASN A 32 -18.05 12.07 -6.86
CA ASN A 32 -16.83 12.22 -6.07
C ASN A 32 -15.88 11.06 -6.37
N LEU A 33 -14.78 11.35 -7.05
CA LEU A 33 -13.72 10.40 -7.37
C LEU A 33 -12.45 10.65 -6.53
N GLY A 34 -12.53 11.50 -5.51
CA GLY A 34 -11.39 11.88 -4.68
C GLY A 34 -10.95 10.81 -3.69
N VAL A 35 -11.86 9.93 -3.27
CA VAL A 35 -11.58 8.84 -2.31
C VAL A 35 -12.00 7.52 -2.92
N GLY A 36 -11.09 6.53 -2.92
CA GLY A 36 -11.36 5.18 -3.38
C GLY A 36 -12.18 4.41 -2.34
N VAL A 37 -13.52 4.48 -2.46
CA VAL A 37 -14.46 3.72 -1.62
C VAL A 37 -15.43 2.98 -2.53
N TYR A 38 -15.62 1.68 -2.28
CA TYR A 38 -16.64 0.92 -2.99
C TYR A 38 -18.03 1.43 -2.63
N LEU A 39 -18.79 1.81 -3.64
CA LEU A 39 -20.19 2.21 -3.52
C LEU A 39 -21.08 1.22 -4.26
N ASP A 40 -22.23 0.89 -3.69
CA ASP A 40 -23.27 0.10 -4.35
C ASP A 40 -24.03 0.96 -5.38
N LYS A 41 -25.01 0.35 -6.05
CA LYS A 41 -25.86 1.03 -7.06
C LYS A 41 -26.64 2.24 -6.50
N ASP A 42 -26.84 2.28 -5.18
CA ASP A 42 -27.57 3.36 -4.49
C ASP A 42 -26.61 4.42 -3.91
N GLY A 43 -25.31 4.32 -4.25
CA GLY A 43 -24.25 5.24 -3.77
C GLY A 43 -23.90 5.08 -2.30
N LYS A 44 -24.19 3.92 -1.69
CA LYS A 44 -23.91 3.61 -0.29
C LYS A 44 -22.75 2.65 -0.16
N VAL A 45 -21.99 2.76 0.94
CA VAL A 45 -20.97 1.78 1.31
C VAL A 45 -21.68 0.56 1.92
N PRO A 46 -21.67 -0.61 1.25
CA PRO A 46 -22.29 -1.80 1.81
C PRO A 46 -21.47 -2.37 2.96
N VAL A 47 -22.12 -2.84 4.00
CA VAL A 47 -21.49 -3.64 5.05
C VAL A 47 -21.74 -5.12 4.73
N LEU A 48 -20.66 -5.87 4.53
CA LEU A 48 -20.74 -7.31 4.23
C LEU A 48 -21.43 -8.08 5.37
N GLU A 49 -22.25 -9.05 5.03
CA GLU A 49 -22.99 -9.87 6.04
C GLU A 49 -22.02 -10.64 6.96
N SER A 50 -20.89 -11.10 6.44
CA SER A 50 -19.82 -11.70 7.24
C SER A 50 -19.23 -10.75 8.28
N VAL A 51 -19.10 -9.46 7.93
CA VAL A 51 -18.61 -8.41 8.85
C VAL A 51 -19.65 -8.11 9.93
N LYS A 52 -20.95 -8.08 9.58
CA LYS A 52 -22.03 -7.91 10.55
C LYS A 52 -22.06 -9.06 11.55
N ALA A 53 -21.97 -10.30 11.05
CA ALA A 53 -21.95 -11.49 11.89
C ALA A 53 -20.71 -11.50 12.82
N ALA A 54 -19.53 -11.17 12.31
CA ALA A 54 -18.32 -11.09 13.12
C ALA A 54 -18.42 -10.04 14.23
N ARG A 55 -18.98 -8.86 13.93
CA ARG A 55 -19.22 -7.81 14.96
C ARG A 55 -20.14 -8.30 16.07
N HIS A 56 -21.22 -9.02 15.72
CA HIS A 56 -22.14 -9.60 16.69
C HIS A 56 -21.44 -10.57 17.64
N LEU A 57 -20.62 -11.48 17.09
CA LEU A 57 -19.83 -12.41 17.88
C LEU A 57 -18.84 -11.70 18.81
N ILE A 58 -18.17 -10.63 18.36
CA ILE A 58 -17.25 -9.85 19.19
C ILE A 58 -18.00 -9.20 20.37
N ASP A 59 -19.18 -8.62 20.11
CA ASP A 59 -20.00 -8.00 21.14
C ASP A 59 -20.51 -9.00 22.19
N GLU A 60 -20.86 -10.24 21.76
CA GLU A 60 -21.29 -11.31 22.66
C GLU A 60 -20.17 -11.80 23.58
N HIS A 61 -18.94 -11.90 23.08
CA HIS A 61 -17.79 -12.39 23.85
C HIS A 61 -17.33 -11.45 24.95
N LYS A 62 -17.64 -10.14 24.85
CA LYS A 62 -17.30 -9.11 25.85
C LYS A 62 -15.84 -9.18 26.31
N ASP A 63 -14.94 -9.52 25.40
CA ASP A 63 -13.51 -9.60 25.73
C ASP A 63 -12.97 -8.25 26.19
N PRO A 64 -12.22 -8.21 27.29
CA PRO A 64 -11.64 -6.96 27.76
C PRO A 64 -10.61 -6.44 26.75
N SER A 65 -10.62 -5.13 26.49
CA SER A 65 -9.58 -4.47 25.68
C SER A 65 -8.29 -4.36 26.48
N VAL A 66 -7.39 -5.30 26.27
CA VAL A 66 -6.07 -5.34 26.91
C VAL A 66 -4.96 -5.11 25.87
N TYR A 67 -3.72 -4.93 26.36
CA TYR A 67 -2.57 -4.86 25.48
C TYR A 67 -2.41 -6.15 24.66
N LEU A 68 -2.25 -5.99 23.35
CA LEU A 68 -1.92 -7.10 22.47
C LEU A 68 -0.47 -7.55 22.64
N PRO A 69 -0.15 -8.81 22.33
CA PRO A 69 1.24 -9.23 22.14
C PRO A 69 1.93 -8.36 21.07
N ILE A 70 3.25 -8.20 21.15
CA ILE A 70 4.04 -7.36 20.22
C ILE A 70 3.77 -7.71 18.76
N ARG A 71 3.56 -8.99 18.45
CA ARG A 71 3.24 -9.46 17.09
C ARG A 71 1.78 -9.26 16.69
N GLY A 72 0.91 -8.92 17.62
CA GLY A 72 -0.53 -8.90 17.44
C GLY A 72 -1.21 -10.20 17.88
N LEU A 73 -2.48 -10.36 17.54
CA LEU A 73 -3.25 -11.57 17.86
C LEU A 73 -2.78 -12.75 17.00
N ASP A 74 -2.42 -13.85 17.63
CA ASP A 74 -1.91 -15.04 16.94
C ASP A 74 -2.92 -15.60 15.92
N LEU A 75 -4.19 -15.69 16.28
CA LEU A 75 -5.25 -16.14 15.37
C LEU A 75 -5.41 -15.19 14.16
N PHE A 76 -5.35 -13.89 14.38
CA PHE A 76 -5.41 -12.92 13.27
C PHE A 76 -4.23 -13.11 12.32
N CYS A 77 -3.02 -13.21 12.85
CA CYS A 77 -1.81 -13.43 12.05
C CYS A 77 -1.87 -14.74 11.27
N GLU A 78 -2.34 -15.83 11.88
CA GLU A 78 -2.43 -17.13 11.25
C GLU A 78 -3.50 -17.17 10.15
N HIS A 79 -4.69 -16.62 10.40
CA HIS A 79 -5.74 -16.52 9.38
C HIS A 79 -5.34 -15.62 8.21
N THR A 80 -4.70 -14.49 8.47
CA THR A 80 -4.18 -13.59 7.42
C THR A 80 -3.14 -14.31 6.57
N LYS A 81 -2.19 -14.99 7.21
CA LYS A 81 -1.16 -15.78 6.54
C LYS A 81 -1.77 -16.88 5.66
N LYS A 82 -2.77 -17.60 6.17
CA LYS A 82 -3.49 -18.61 5.41
C LYS A 82 -4.26 -18.03 4.23
N LEU A 83 -4.89 -16.87 4.41
CA LEU A 83 -5.62 -16.18 3.35
C LEU A 83 -4.71 -15.78 2.19
N ILE A 84 -3.53 -15.22 2.49
CA ILE A 84 -2.61 -14.72 1.46
C ILE A 84 -1.80 -15.83 0.80
N PHE A 85 -1.30 -16.79 1.56
CA PHE A 85 -0.38 -17.82 1.07
C PHE A 85 -1.02 -19.18 0.78
N GLY A 86 -2.33 -19.36 1.08
CA GLY A 86 -3.06 -20.60 0.82
C GLY A 86 -2.33 -21.83 1.39
N ALA A 87 -2.09 -22.84 0.56
CA ALA A 87 -1.40 -24.07 0.96
C ALA A 87 0.05 -23.85 1.43
N LYS A 88 0.70 -22.74 1.03
CA LYS A 88 2.07 -22.40 1.44
C LYS A 88 2.15 -21.69 2.81
N HIS A 89 1.02 -21.44 3.49
CA HIS A 89 1.00 -20.68 4.75
C HIS A 89 1.84 -21.29 5.87
N ASN A 90 2.06 -22.62 5.89
CA ASN A 90 2.89 -23.31 6.89
C ASN A 90 4.40 -23.16 6.68
N ASN A 91 4.85 -22.41 5.66
CA ASN A 91 6.27 -22.16 5.46
C ASN A 91 6.86 -21.39 6.65
N LYS A 92 7.88 -21.96 7.30
CA LYS A 92 8.58 -21.35 8.45
C LYS A 92 9.30 -20.04 8.14
N GLN A 93 9.53 -19.75 6.86
CA GLN A 93 10.12 -18.48 6.40
C GLN A 93 9.12 -17.33 6.36
N ILE A 94 7.81 -17.61 6.54
CA ILE A 94 6.76 -16.59 6.53
C ILE A 94 6.48 -16.16 7.96
N ILE A 95 6.73 -14.89 8.25
CA ILE A 95 6.38 -14.23 9.51
C ILE A 95 5.25 -13.25 9.23
N THR A 96 4.23 -13.26 10.08
CA THR A 96 3.10 -12.34 10.00
C THR A 96 3.00 -11.51 11.27
N THR A 97 2.81 -10.21 11.13
CA THR A 97 2.66 -9.28 12.24
C THR A 97 1.47 -8.37 11.99
N GLN A 98 0.64 -8.19 12.99
CA GLN A 98 -0.49 -7.25 12.95
C GLN A 98 0.01 -5.82 13.07
N ALA A 99 -0.57 -4.91 12.28
CA ALA A 99 -0.24 -3.49 12.28
C ALA A 99 -1.50 -2.62 12.21
N LEU A 100 -1.35 -1.31 12.45
CA LEU A 100 -2.43 -0.34 12.32
C LEU A 100 -2.65 0.03 10.86
N GLY A 101 -3.46 -0.75 10.15
CA GLY A 101 -3.78 -0.52 8.75
C GLY A 101 -2.57 -0.60 7.82
N GLY A 102 -2.77 -0.24 6.55
CA GLY A 102 -1.71 -0.28 5.53
C GLY A 102 -0.54 0.66 5.83
N THR A 103 -0.81 1.87 6.26
CA THR A 103 0.24 2.87 6.61
C THR A 103 1.15 2.36 7.73
N GLY A 104 0.58 1.78 8.79
CA GLY A 104 1.35 1.18 9.87
C GLY A 104 2.19 -0.02 9.42
N ALA A 105 1.61 -0.87 8.57
CA ALA A 105 2.32 -2.02 7.99
C ALA A 105 3.51 -1.58 7.11
N LEU A 106 3.29 -0.61 6.23
CA LEU A 106 4.33 -0.03 5.39
C LEU A 106 5.45 0.61 6.21
N ARG A 107 5.10 1.32 7.28
CA ARG A 107 6.10 1.94 8.17
C ARG A 107 6.96 0.88 8.85
N ILE A 108 6.38 -0.18 9.38
CA ILE A 108 7.12 -1.29 10.01
C ILE A 108 8.06 -1.94 8.98
N GLY A 109 7.57 -2.18 7.76
CA GLY A 109 8.38 -2.71 6.67
C GLY A 109 9.56 -1.80 6.30
N ALA A 110 9.31 -0.50 6.16
CA ALA A 110 10.33 0.50 5.86
C ALA A 110 11.42 0.57 6.95
N GLU A 111 11.02 0.56 8.22
CA GLU A 111 11.95 0.51 9.36
C GLU A 111 12.80 -0.76 9.36
N LEU A 112 12.19 -1.92 9.06
CA LEU A 112 12.91 -3.19 8.94
C LEU A 112 13.98 -3.10 7.84
N LEU A 113 13.60 -2.62 6.66
CA LEU A 113 14.51 -2.45 5.53
C LEU A 113 15.67 -1.52 5.87
N GLN A 114 15.38 -0.38 6.48
CA GLN A 114 16.38 0.62 6.87
C GLN A 114 17.41 0.02 7.86
N ARG A 115 16.97 -0.82 8.80
CA ARG A 115 17.84 -1.48 9.78
C ARG A 115 18.82 -2.47 9.17
N THR A 116 18.56 -2.99 7.98
CA THR A 116 19.51 -3.88 7.28
C THR A 116 20.77 -3.15 6.86
N ARG A 117 20.73 -1.83 6.69
CA ARG A 117 21.82 -0.95 6.21
C ARG A 117 22.45 -1.38 4.88
N LYS A 118 21.77 -2.27 4.14
CA LYS A 118 22.21 -2.78 2.84
C LYS A 118 21.38 -2.26 1.68
N ILE A 119 20.30 -1.55 1.98
CA ILE A 119 19.36 -1.03 0.99
C ILE A 119 19.90 0.31 0.48
N PRO A 120 20.26 0.44 -0.81
CA PRO A 120 20.75 1.69 -1.37
C PRO A 120 19.63 2.74 -1.45
N PHE A 121 18.45 2.34 -1.93
CA PHE A 121 17.25 3.16 -2.00
C PHE A 121 16.01 2.32 -2.34
N VAL A 122 14.87 2.96 -2.34
CA VAL A 122 13.56 2.39 -2.67
C VAL A 122 13.05 3.04 -3.95
N VAL A 123 12.44 2.26 -4.85
CA VAL A 123 11.76 2.79 -6.02
C VAL A 123 10.26 2.51 -5.95
N ILE A 124 9.46 3.52 -6.26
CA ILE A 124 7.99 3.46 -6.31
C ILE A 124 7.51 3.72 -7.72
N SER A 125 6.28 3.33 -8.05
CA SER A 125 5.69 3.64 -9.37
C SER A 125 5.50 5.14 -9.61
N ASN A 126 5.52 5.55 -10.86
CA ASN A 126 5.10 6.90 -11.26
C ASN A 126 3.93 6.79 -12.26
N PRO A 127 2.71 7.24 -11.84
CA PRO A 127 2.33 7.75 -10.52
C PRO A 127 2.25 6.66 -9.45
N SER A 128 2.15 7.08 -8.19
CA SER A 128 1.96 6.21 -7.03
C SER A 128 1.06 6.90 -6.00
N TRP A 129 0.60 6.17 -4.99
CA TRP A 129 -0.04 6.79 -3.84
C TRP A 129 0.98 7.66 -3.09
N GLU A 130 0.63 8.93 -2.87
CA GLU A 130 1.56 9.95 -2.34
C GLU A 130 2.21 9.54 -1.01
N ASN A 131 1.48 8.82 -0.15
CA ASN A 131 2.02 8.38 1.13
C ASN A 131 3.18 7.39 1.02
N HIS A 132 3.33 6.67 -0.09
CA HIS A 132 4.46 5.74 -0.23
C HIS A 132 5.79 6.46 -0.06
N ARG A 133 5.99 7.55 -0.79
CA ARG A 133 7.21 8.37 -0.67
C ARG A 133 7.43 8.84 0.75
N ASN A 134 6.42 9.46 1.35
CA ASN A 134 6.49 10.02 2.70
C ASN A 134 6.84 8.96 3.76
N ILE A 135 6.27 7.75 3.66
CA ILE A 135 6.51 6.67 4.60
C ILE A 135 7.97 6.19 4.54
N PHE A 136 8.48 5.92 3.32
CA PHE A 136 9.85 5.43 3.17
C PHE A 136 10.89 6.51 3.48
N GLU A 137 10.68 7.75 3.05
CA GLU A 137 11.59 8.89 3.38
C GLU A 137 11.60 9.18 4.89
N SER A 138 10.43 9.13 5.55
CA SER A 138 10.36 9.30 7.02
C SER A 138 11.04 8.17 7.79
N ALA A 139 11.22 6.99 7.19
CA ALA A 139 12.03 5.91 7.74
C ALA A 139 13.53 6.08 7.47
N GLY A 140 13.95 7.16 6.79
CA GLY A 140 15.34 7.46 6.45
C GLY A 140 15.85 6.78 5.18
N LEU A 141 14.95 6.26 4.33
CA LEU A 141 15.29 5.66 3.04
C LEU A 141 15.20 6.71 1.92
N LYS A 142 16.13 6.64 0.96
CA LYS A 142 16.03 7.44 -0.25
C LYS A 142 15.00 6.83 -1.18
N VAL A 143 14.14 7.65 -1.80
CA VAL A 143 13.08 7.20 -2.69
C VAL A 143 13.23 7.80 -4.08
N ASP A 144 13.18 6.96 -5.09
CA ASP A 144 13.11 7.32 -6.50
C ASP A 144 11.86 6.73 -7.15
N SER A 145 11.62 6.98 -8.44
CA SER A 145 10.42 6.52 -9.13
C SER A 145 10.76 5.79 -10.42
N TYR A 146 9.99 4.75 -10.73
CA TYR A 146 10.08 4.02 -12.00
C TYR A 146 8.89 4.32 -12.93
N PRO A 147 9.08 4.25 -14.26
CA PRO A 147 8.00 4.43 -15.23
C PRO A 147 6.98 3.29 -15.10
N TYR A 148 5.71 3.63 -14.94
CA TYR A 148 4.63 2.65 -14.76
C TYR A 148 3.50 2.82 -15.77
N TYR A 149 3.04 4.04 -16.01
CA TYR A 149 1.80 4.31 -16.69
C TYR A 149 1.97 5.31 -17.85
N ASP A 150 1.35 5.00 -18.98
CA ASP A 150 1.21 5.92 -20.11
C ASP A 150 -0.21 6.51 -20.16
N PRO A 151 -0.36 7.82 -19.90
CA PRO A 151 -1.68 8.47 -19.93
C PRO A 151 -2.26 8.60 -21.34
N LYS A 152 -1.47 8.46 -22.41
CA LYS A 152 -1.95 8.57 -23.79
C LYS A 152 -2.64 7.28 -24.25
N THR A 153 -2.07 6.16 -23.87
CA THR A 153 -2.59 4.83 -24.25
C THR A 153 -3.36 4.15 -23.14
N ASN A 154 -3.36 4.74 -21.95
CA ASN A 154 -4.00 4.21 -20.76
C ASN A 154 -3.52 2.79 -20.42
N SER A 155 -2.20 2.56 -20.49
CA SER A 155 -1.60 1.24 -20.37
C SER A 155 -0.36 1.21 -19.46
N PHE A 156 0.00 0.00 -19.05
CA PHE A 156 1.23 -0.26 -18.31
C PHE A 156 2.47 -0.20 -19.23
N LEU A 157 3.55 0.41 -18.76
CA LEU A 157 4.80 0.62 -19.50
C LEU A 157 5.80 -0.52 -19.25
N LEU A 158 5.44 -1.79 -19.54
CA LEU A 158 6.25 -2.97 -19.24
C LEU A 158 7.72 -2.82 -19.69
N ASN A 159 7.96 -2.54 -20.96
CA ASN A 159 9.34 -2.50 -21.50
C ASN A 159 10.20 -1.42 -20.84
N SER A 160 9.62 -0.25 -20.56
CA SER A 160 10.30 0.85 -19.87
C SER A 160 10.61 0.45 -18.42
N PHE A 161 9.67 -0.20 -17.75
CA PHE A 161 9.85 -0.70 -16.39
C PHE A 161 10.94 -1.77 -16.31
N LEU A 162 10.90 -2.80 -17.16
CA LEU A 162 11.92 -3.84 -17.17
C LEU A 162 13.33 -3.28 -17.48
N THR A 163 13.41 -2.31 -18.41
CA THR A 163 14.66 -1.63 -18.72
C THR A 163 15.19 -0.83 -17.53
N PHE A 164 14.30 -0.21 -16.77
CA PHE A 164 14.64 0.53 -15.56
C PHE A 164 15.16 -0.43 -14.48
N LEU A 165 14.46 -1.53 -14.19
CA LEU A 165 14.85 -2.53 -13.20
C LEU A 165 16.26 -3.08 -13.43
N LYS A 166 16.61 -3.38 -14.68
CA LYS A 166 17.93 -3.93 -15.06
C LYS A 166 19.10 -2.97 -14.78
N LYS A 167 18.85 -1.69 -14.59
CA LYS A 167 19.86 -0.66 -14.30
C LYS A 167 20.02 -0.36 -12.82
N LEU A 168 19.15 -0.89 -11.98
CA LEU A 168 19.19 -0.63 -10.55
C LEU A 168 20.36 -1.33 -9.86
N PRO A 169 20.95 -0.71 -8.85
CA PRO A 169 21.90 -1.40 -7.97
C PRO A 169 21.23 -2.58 -7.28
N LYS A 170 22.02 -3.64 -7.04
CA LYS A 170 21.57 -4.79 -6.24
C LYS A 170 20.98 -4.35 -4.90
N HIS A 171 20.02 -5.12 -4.40
CA HIS A 171 19.31 -4.86 -3.15
C HIS A 171 18.45 -3.58 -3.14
N THR A 172 18.28 -2.90 -4.28
CA THR A 172 17.26 -1.84 -4.37
C THR A 172 15.89 -2.43 -4.12
N VAL A 173 15.11 -1.79 -3.26
CA VAL A 173 13.73 -2.18 -2.96
C VAL A 173 12.81 -1.67 -4.06
N VAL A 174 12.02 -2.56 -4.64
CA VAL A 174 11.00 -2.23 -5.65
C VAL A 174 9.63 -2.39 -5.02
N VAL A 175 8.92 -1.27 -4.80
CA VAL A 175 7.55 -1.28 -4.28
C VAL A 175 6.60 -1.62 -5.43
N LEU A 176 5.84 -2.69 -5.25
CA LEU A 176 4.95 -3.26 -6.25
C LEU A 176 3.52 -3.28 -5.73
N HIS A 177 2.57 -2.76 -6.48
CA HIS A 177 1.15 -2.96 -6.21
C HIS A 177 0.75 -4.33 -6.78
N ALA A 178 0.39 -5.28 -5.91
CA ALA A 178 0.05 -6.65 -6.35
C ALA A 178 -1.16 -6.66 -7.26
N ASN A 179 -2.12 -5.78 -7.00
CA ASN A 179 -3.31 -5.52 -7.81
C ASN A 179 -3.90 -4.15 -7.46
N CYS A 180 -4.90 -3.71 -8.23
CA CYS A 180 -5.61 -2.46 -8.02
C CYS A 180 -4.67 -1.26 -7.86
N HIS A 181 -3.73 -1.12 -8.79
CA HIS A 181 -2.68 -0.10 -8.73
C HIS A 181 -3.24 1.29 -8.43
N ASN A 182 -2.79 1.89 -7.34
CA ASN A 182 -3.22 3.22 -6.92
C ASN A 182 -2.21 4.30 -7.38
N PRO A 183 -2.61 5.28 -8.26
CA PRO A 183 -4.00 5.67 -8.55
C PRO A 183 -4.54 5.19 -9.91
N THR A 184 -3.80 4.46 -10.73
CA THR A 184 -4.14 4.27 -12.15
C THR A 184 -5.22 3.22 -12.40
N GLY A 185 -5.36 2.22 -11.51
CA GLY A 185 -6.22 1.06 -11.72
C GLY A 185 -5.75 0.13 -12.86
N ILE A 186 -4.54 0.34 -13.39
CA ILE A 186 -3.96 -0.49 -14.45
C ILE A 186 -2.98 -1.47 -13.79
N ASP A 187 -3.24 -2.74 -13.94
CA ASP A 187 -2.42 -3.81 -13.38
C ASP A 187 -1.71 -4.61 -14.50
N PRO A 188 -0.49 -5.13 -14.23
CA PRO A 188 0.16 -6.05 -15.14
C PRO A 188 -0.61 -7.36 -15.32
N SER A 189 -0.55 -7.95 -16.51
CA SER A 189 -1.07 -9.31 -16.76
C SER A 189 -0.26 -10.38 -16.02
N GLN A 190 -0.76 -11.62 -16.01
CA GLN A 190 -0.07 -12.75 -15.40
C GLN A 190 1.31 -13.00 -16.05
N GLU A 191 1.39 -12.84 -17.37
CA GLU A 191 2.61 -12.99 -18.15
C GLU A 191 3.60 -11.88 -17.83
N GLU A 192 3.12 -10.63 -17.79
CA GLU A 192 3.93 -9.47 -17.41
C GLU A 192 4.47 -9.57 -15.98
N TRP A 193 3.66 -10.06 -15.04
CA TRP A 193 4.11 -10.35 -13.68
C TRP A 193 5.24 -11.37 -13.65
N THR A 194 5.18 -12.41 -14.49
CA THR A 194 6.26 -13.40 -14.59
C THR A 194 7.56 -12.75 -15.06
N GLU A 195 7.51 -11.89 -16.09
CA GLU A 195 8.70 -11.17 -16.58
C GLU A 195 9.27 -10.19 -15.54
N ILE A 196 8.40 -9.50 -14.80
CA ILE A 196 8.79 -8.57 -13.75
C ILE A 196 9.53 -9.33 -12.63
N LEU A 197 8.96 -10.42 -12.13
CA LEU A 197 9.54 -11.19 -11.03
C LEU A 197 10.87 -11.85 -11.45
N ASP A 198 10.94 -12.38 -12.66
CA ASP A 198 12.20 -12.92 -13.23
C ASP A 198 13.28 -11.83 -13.31
N THR A 199 12.92 -10.62 -13.73
CA THR A 199 13.88 -9.51 -13.82
C THR A 199 14.34 -9.06 -12.44
N ILE A 200 13.45 -8.96 -11.46
CA ILE A 200 13.76 -8.65 -10.07
C ILE A 200 14.75 -9.68 -9.49
N GLN A 201 14.47 -10.96 -9.70
CA GLN A 201 15.32 -12.05 -9.22
C GLN A 201 16.71 -12.01 -9.88
N ARG A 202 16.79 -11.88 -11.20
CA ARG A 202 18.06 -11.84 -11.93
C ARG A 202 18.91 -10.62 -11.61
N SER A 203 18.28 -9.51 -11.25
CA SER A 203 18.94 -8.25 -10.89
C SER A 203 19.27 -8.15 -9.40
N ASP A 204 18.98 -9.18 -8.60
CA ASP A 204 19.20 -9.22 -7.15
C ASP A 204 18.51 -8.04 -6.43
N LEU A 205 17.29 -7.72 -6.83
CA LEU A 205 16.45 -6.66 -6.25
C LEU A 205 15.54 -7.23 -5.16
N VAL A 206 15.02 -6.37 -4.30
CA VAL A 206 14.14 -6.75 -3.19
C VAL A 206 12.69 -6.34 -3.53
N PRO A 207 11.77 -7.28 -3.83
CA PRO A 207 10.37 -6.94 -4.02
C PRO A 207 9.71 -6.59 -2.69
N PHE A 208 8.95 -5.50 -2.68
CA PHE A 208 8.11 -5.07 -1.56
C PHE A 208 6.69 -4.90 -2.07
N SER A 209 5.87 -5.94 -1.91
CA SER A 209 4.50 -5.96 -2.42
C SER A 209 3.51 -5.32 -1.44
N ILE A 210 2.56 -4.56 -1.98
CA ILE A 210 1.48 -3.87 -1.27
C ILE A 210 0.14 -4.13 -1.93
#